data_f0896903522f9b95b20f947a809be590
#
_entry.id   f0896903522f9b95b20f947a809be590
#
_cell.length_a   1.000
_cell.length_b   1.000
_cell.length_c   1.000
_cell.angle_alpha   90.00
_cell.angle_beta   90.00
_cell.angle_gamma   90.00
#
_symmetry.space_group_name_H-M   'P 1'
#
loop_
_entity.id
_entity.type
_entity.pdbx_description
1 polymer ?
#
loop_
_entity_poly.entity_id
_entity_poly.type
_entity_poly.pdbx_seq_one_letter_code
_entity_poly.pdbx_strand_id
1 'polypeptide(L)'
;GSKIDKAYLDAVEKYHWFDIRPADDEVAAQLESIKNSTEQTRHSFDLAFEEKRKKLTQGDELPAGVLKMVKVYLAVKRRLQPGDKMAGRHGNKGVVSKILPVEDMPFMADGTPCDVVLNPLGVPSRMNVGQVLEVHLGWAAKGIGQRIGDMLQAETKAAELRKFMDTLYNTSGRKEDMSKLNDAQVIEMATNLTGGATFATPVFDGASEDEIRAML
;
A
#
# COMPACT_ATOMS: atom_id res chain seq x y z
N GLY A 1 40.34 41.14 24.07
CA GLY A 1 39.30 41.37 23.12
C GLY A 1 39.69 41.00 21.72
N SER A 2 39.46 39.75 21.31
CA SER A 2 39.58 39.33 19.90
C SER A 2 38.30 39.64 19.16
N LYS A 3 38.40 40.00 17.87
CA LYS A 3 37.21 40.17 17.02
C LYS A 3 36.61 38.77 16.74
N ILE A 4 35.29 38.69 16.83
CA ILE A 4 34.54 37.49 16.51
C ILE A 4 34.18 37.53 15.02
N ASP A 5 34.74 36.60 14.24
CA ASP A 5 34.44 36.46 12.82
C ASP A 5 33.36 35.42 12.58
N LYS A 6 32.70 35.50 11.42
CA LYS A 6 31.66 34.56 11.02
C LYS A 6 32.19 33.11 11.02
N ALA A 7 33.42 32.89 10.62
CA ALA A 7 34.05 31.57 10.65
C ALA A 7 34.19 30.99 12.07
N TYR A 8 34.40 31.83 13.08
CA TYR A 8 34.38 31.39 14.48
C TYR A 8 33.00 31.00 14.95
N LEU A 9 31.96 31.77 14.59
CA LEU A 9 30.57 31.46 14.92
C LEU A 9 30.08 30.19 14.27
N ASP A 10 30.50 29.91 13.03
CA ASP A 10 30.14 28.67 12.32
C ASP A 10 30.86 27.44 12.89
N ALA A 11 32.03 27.62 13.53
CA ALA A 11 32.79 26.55 14.18
C ALA A 11 32.29 26.20 15.60
N VAL A 12 31.52 27.08 16.23
CA VAL A 12 30.99 26.91 17.59
C VAL A 12 29.51 26.51 17.52
N GLU A 13 29.12 25.50 18.27
CA GLU A 13 27.72 25.10 18.35
C GLU A 13 26.81 26.24 18.83
N LYS A 14 25.67 26.41 18.19
CA LYS A 14 24.78 27.59 18.36
C LYS A 14 24.37 27.88 19.79
N TYR A 15 24.23 26.86 20.63
CA TYR A 15 23.86 27.09 22.03
C TYR A 15 24.97 27.72 22.88
N HIS A 16 26.25 27.58 22.51
CA HIS A 16 27.38 28.23 23.14
C HIS A 16 27.53 29.70 22.73
N TRP A 17 26.78 30.19 21.75
CA TRP A 17 26.81 31.61 21.40
C TRP A 17 26.38 32.52 22.56
N PHE A 18 25.56 32.04 23.44
CA PHE A 18 25.16 32.78 24.65
C PHE A 18 26.23 32.89 25.73
N ASP A 19 27.30 32.13 25.62
CA ASP A 19 28.45 32.20 26.53
C ASP A 19 29.48 33.30 26.12
N ILE A 20 29.28 33.88 24.92
CA ILE A 20 30.13 34.94 24.38
C ILE A 20 29.80 36.25 25.08
N ARG A 21 30.85 36.91 25.62
CA ARG A 21 30.70 38.23 26.24
C ARG A 21 31.13 39.33 25.26
N PRO A 22 30.17 40.06 24.66
CA PRO A 22 30.50 41.22 23.84
C PRO A 22 31.06 42.37 24.69
N ALA A 23 31.88 43.23 24.09
CA ALA A 23 32.43 44.39 24.76
C ALA A 23 31.41 45.54 24.89
N ASP A 24 30.31 45.48 24.18
CA ASP A 24 29.27 46.46 24.15
C ASP A 24 28.11 46.03 25.13
N ASP A 25 27.85 46.87 26.10
CA ASP A 25 26.85 46.60 27.15
C ASP A 25 25.41 46.47 26.59
N GLU A 26 25.11 47.21 25.51
CA GLU A 26 23.79 47.14 24.87
C GLU A 26 23.56 45.81 24.17
N VAL A 27 24.58 45.30 23.48
CA VAL A 27 24.55 43.99 22.85
C VAL A 27 24.52 42.87 23.89
N ALA A 28 25.24 43.03 25.01
CA ALA A 28 25.19 42.07 26.11
C ALA A 28 23.79 41.94 26.71
N ALA A 29 23.10 43.06 26.93
CA ALA A 29 21.73 43.08 27.45
C ALA A 29 20.75 42.44 26.48
N GLN A 30 20.89 42.64 25.16
CA GLN A 30 20.10 41.99 24.14
C GLN A 30 20.33 40.46 24.10
N LEU A 31 21.57 40.00 24.18
CA LEU A 31 21.87 38.57 24.26
C LEU A 31 21.28 37.89 25.50
N GLU A 32 21.36 38.55 26.64
CA GLU A 32 20.76 38.07 27.89
C GLU A 32 19.22 37.99 27.80
N SER A 33 18.60 39.00 27.21
CA SER A 33 17.13 39.00 26.94
C SER A 33 16.75 37.83 26.02
N ILE A 34 17.50 37.58 24.93
CA ILE A 34 17.23 36.47 24.01
C ILE A 34 17.45 35.12 24.72
N LYS A 35 18.51 34.99 25.53
CA LYS A 35 18.75 33.77 26.32
C LYS A 35 17.57 33.47 27.25
N ASN A 36 17.14 34.45 28.03
CA ASN A 36 16.02 34.29 28.94
C ASN A 36 14.70 33.92 28.20
N SER A 37 14.47 34.57 27.05
CA SER A 37 13.27 34.24 26.22
C SER A 37 13.35 32.81 25.64
N THR A 38 14.55 32.38 25.24
CA THR A 38 14.76 31.02 24.73
C THR A 38 14.59 29.98 25.82
N GLU A 39 15.09 30.22 27.03
CA GLU A 39 14.91 29.34 28.19
C GLU A 39 13.44 29.25 28.62
N GLN A 40 12.73 30.36 28.63
CA GLN A 40 11.28 30.36 28.91
C GLN A 40 10.49 29.57 27.88
N THR A 41 10.83 29.76 26.60
CA THR A 41 10.19 29.05 25.51
C THR A 41 10.47 27.56 25.61
N ARG A 42 11.72 27.16 25.87
CA ARG A 42 12.09 25.75 26.08
C ARG A 42 11.33 25.14 27.24
N HIS A 43 11.26 25.84 28.37
CA HIS A 43 10.53 25.35 29.54
C HIS A 43 9.03 25.16 29.24
N SER A 44 8.40 26.08 28.49
CA SER A 44 7.02 25.94 28.08
C SER A 44 6.77 24.75 27.17
N PHE A 45 7.71 24.46 26.25
CA PHE A 45 7.65 23.28 25.41
C PHE A 45 7.84 21.98 26.19
N ASP A 46 8.76 21.96 27.16
CA ASP A 46 9.00 20.80 28.01
C ASP A 46 7.74 20.45 28.83
N LEU A 47 7.07 21.45 29.40
CA LEU A 47 5.80 21.27 30.11
C LEU A 47 4.70 20.72 29.18
N ALA A 48 4.55 21.33 28.01
CA ALA A 48 3.55 20.88 27.02
C ALA A 48 3.85 19.46 26.52
N PHE A 49 5.12 19.11 26.37
CA PHE A 49 5.55 17.78 26.00
C PHE A 49 5.23 16.76 27.09
N GLU A 50 5.52 17.09 28.35
CA GLU A 50 5.22 16.21 29.49
C GLU A 50 3.72 15.98 29.66
N GLU A 51 2.90 17.02 29.51
CA GLU A 51 1.44 16.89 29.53
C GLU A 51 0.94 15.97 28.41
N LYS A 52 1.46 16.17 27.20
CA LYS A 52 1.07 15.35 26.05
C LYS A 52 1.52 13.90 26.21
N ARG A 53 2.75 13.69 26.67
CA ARG A 53 3.27 12.35 27.00
C ARG A 53 2.41 11.67 28.04
N LYS A 54 2.04 12.39 29.12
CA LYS A 54 1.20 11.88 30.19
C LYS A 54 -0.19 11.47 29.68
N LYS A 55 -0.82 12.29 28.82
CA LYS A 55 -2.10 11.97 28.18
C LYS A 55 -2.01 10.73 27.29
N LEU A 56 -0.92 10.57 26.52
CA LEU A 56 -0.72 9.43 25.65
C LEU A 56 -0.44 8.14 26.43
N THR A 57 0.30 8.23 27.55
CA THR A 57 0.65 7.05 28.37
C THR A 57 -0.46 6.64 29.32
N GLN A 58 -1.33 7.55 29.75
CA GLN A 58 -2.47 7.21 30.61
C GLN A 58 -3.59 6.47 29.87
N GLY A 59 -3.60 6.49 28.52
CA GLY A 59 -4.66 5.89 27.72
C GLY A 59 -6.00 6.63 27.81
N ASP A 60 -7.07 5.97 27.34
CA ASP A 60 -8.41 6.52 27.36
C ASP A 60 -8.90 6.72 28.81
N GLU A 61 -9.54 7.83 29.08
CA GLU A 61 -10.20 8.07 30.38
C GLU A 61 -11.32 7.04 30.56
N LEU A 62 -11.13 6.14 31.50
CA LEU A 62 -12.14 5.15 31.84
C LEU A 62 -13.21 5.78 32.77
N PRO A 63 -14.49 5.42 32.59
CA PRO A 63 -15.55 5.86 33.50
C PRO A 63 -15.26 5.45 34.95
N ALA A 64 -15.80 6.18 35.91
CA ALA A 64 -15.62 5.89 37.33
C ALA A 64 -16.05 4.44 37.65
N GLY A 65 -15.18 3.70 38.35
CA GLY A 65 -15.42 2.28 38.70
C GLY A 65 -14.98 1.25 37.67
N VAL A 66 -14.49 1.68 36.49
CA VAL A 66 -13.94 0.76 35.47
C VAL A 66 -12.42 0.71 35.61
N LEU A 67 -11.88 -0.47 35.88
CA LEU A 67 -10.44 -0.70 36.01
C LEU A 67 -9.75 -0.89 34.65
N LYS A 68 -10.44 -1.56 33.72
CA LYS A 68 -9.89 -1.88 32.38
C LYS A 68 -11.04 -2.08 31.40
N MET A 69 -10.88 -1.59 30.19
CA MET A 69 -11.78 -1.86 29.07
C MET A 69 -11.08 -2.80 28.08
N VAL A 70 -11.76 -3.87 27.69
CA VAL A 70 -11.28 -4.83 26.70
C VAL A 70 -12.26 -4.84 25.53
N LYS A 71 -11.76 -4.58 24.31
CA LYS A 71 -12.51 -4.73 23.07
C LYS A 71 -12.23 -6.11 22.51
N VAL A 72 -13.25 -6.97 22.43
CA VAL A 72 -13.16 -8.28 21.83
C VAL A 72 -13.81 -8.24 20.45
N TYR A 73 -13.05 -8.56 19.42
CA TYR A 73 -13.55 -8.66 18.06
C TYR A 73 -13.87 -10.12 17.75
N LEU A 74 -15.11 -10.37 17.36
CA LEU A 74 -15.58 -11.70 16.96
C LEU A 74 -15.66 -11.76 15.44
N ALA A 75 -15.04 -12.78 14.85
CA ALA A 75 -15.18 -13.10 13.43
C ALA A 75 -16.04 -14.35 13.28
N VAL A 76 -17.13 -14.23 12.55
CA VAL A 76 -18.05 -15.35 12.26
C VAL A 76 -18.12 -15.55 10.76
N LYS A 77 -17.73 -16.74 10.28
CA LYS A 77 -17.86 -17.12 8.88
C LYS A 77 -19.25 -17.73 8.65
N ARG A 78 -20.06 -17.06 7.84
CA ARG A 78 -21.38 -17.54 7.42
C ARG A 78 -21.32 -17.98 5.97
N ARG A 79 -22.03 -19.07 5.64
CA ARG A 79 -22.21 -19.52 4.26
C ARG A 79 -23.16 -18.58 3.54
N LEU A 80 -22.88 -18.33 2.25
CA LEU A 80 -23.76 -17.60 1.37
C LEU A 80 -25.07 -18.37 1.17
N GLN A 81 -26.19 -17.66 1.22
CA GLN A 81 -27.52 -18.22 1.06
C GLN A 81 -28.30 -17.47 -0.02
N PRO A 82 -29.29 -18.10 -0.69
CA PRO A 82 -30.24 -17.40 -1.55
C PRO A 82 -30.91 -16.26 -0.77
N GLY A 83 -31.01 -15.09 -1.38
CA GLY A 83 -31.51 -13.87 -0.72
C GLY A 83 -30.39 -12.93 -0.20
N ASP A 84 -29.16 -13.40 -0.04
CA ASP A 84 -28.05 -12.57 0.36
C ASP A 84 -27.69 -11.57 -0.73
N LYS A 85 -27.35 -10.33 -0.33
CA LYS A 85 -26.97 -9.28 -1.25
C LYS A 85 -25.47 -9.31 -1.50
N MET A 86 -25.11 -9.38 -2.78
CA MET A 86 -23.74 -9.35 -3.26
C MET A 86 -23.50 -8.13 -4.16
N ALA A 87 -22.27 -7.61 -4.19
CA ALA A 87 -21.89 -6.52 -5.06
C ALA A 87 -20.43 -6.63 -5.46
N GLY A 88 -20.12 -6.18 -6.67
CA GLY A 88 -18.76 -5.94 -7.13
C GLY A 88 -18.32 -4.49 -6.91
N ARG A 89 -17.17 -4.13 -7.48
CA ARG A 89 -16.57 -2.80 -7.39
C ARG A 89 -17.13 -1.77 -8.40
N HIS A 90 -18.03 -2.19 -9.29
CA HIS A 90 -18.54 -1.37 -10.40
C HIS A 90 -20.03 -1.01 -10.25
N GLY A 91 -20.54 -0.97 -9.01
CA GLY A 91 -21.97 -0.70 -8.77
C GLY A 91 -22.90 -1.85 -9.20
N ASN A 92 -22.37 -3.00 -9.54
CA ASN A 92 -23.09 -4.21 -9.94
C ASN A 92 -23.58 -4.95 -8.70
N LYS A 93 -24.64 -4.46 -8.09
CA LYS A 93 -25.31 -5.08 -6.95
C LYS A 93 -26.36 -6.10 -7.41
N GLY A 94 -26.48 -7.19 -6.70
CA GLY A 94 -27.47 -8.21 -6.95
C GLY A 94 -27.80 -9.02 -5.72
N VAL A 95 -28.82 -9.83 -5.81
CA VAL A 95 -29.24 -10.77 -4.77
C VAL A 95 -28.97 -12.18 -5.30
N VAL A 96 -28.43 -13.05 -4.47
CA VAL A 96 -28.23 -14.45 -4.80
C VAL A 96 -29.57 -15.09 -5.01
N SER A 97 -29.88 -15.53 -6.24
CA SER A 97 -31.13 -16.14 -6.60
C SER A 97 -31.12 -17.66 -6.39
N LYS A 98 -30.05 -18.32 -6.71
CA LYS A 98 -29.89 -19.76 -6.62
C LYS A 98 -28.45 -20.15 -6.36
N ILE A 99 -28.24 -21.23 -5.64
CA ILE A 99 -26.94 -21.90 -5.49
C ILE A 99 -27.04 -23.21 -6.25
N LEU A 100 -26.14 -23.42 -7.20
CA LEU A 100 -26.08 -24.60 -8.04
C LEU A 100 -24.98 -25.55 -7.56
N PRO A 101 -25.12 -26.86 -7.77
CA PRO A 101 -24.00 -27.79 -7.66
C PRO A 101 -22.89 -27.42 -8.64
N VAL A 102 -21.67 -27.81 -8.33
CA VAL A 102 -20.49 -27.51 -9.16
C VAL A 102 -20.60 -28.09 -10.56
N GLU A 103 -21.25 -29.26 -10.68
CA GLU A 103 -21.46 -29.99 -11.93
C GLU A 103 -22.39 -29.26 -12.92
N ASP A 104 -23.27 -28.41 -12.38
CA ASP A 104 -24.23 -27.64 -13.19
C ASP A 104 -23.68 -26.23 -13.57
N MET A 105 -22.47 -25.88 -13.10
CA MET A 105 -21.88 -24.62 -13.41
C MET A 105 -21.12 -24.67 -14.74
N PRO A 106 -21.07 -23.54 -15.50
CA PRO A 106 -20.19 -23.42 -16.65
C PRO A 106 -18.74 -23.69 -16.27
N PHE A 107 -17.98 -24.34 -17.11
CA PHE A 107 -16.59 -24.70 -16.86
C PHE A 107 -15.69 -24.34 -18.04
N MET A 108 -14.41 -24.13 -17.77
CA MET A 108 -13.37 -23.88 -18.77
C MET A 108 -12.89 -25.19 -19.40
N ALA A 109 -12.06 -25.09 -20.45
CA ALA A 109 -11.53 -26.26 -21.16
C ALA A 109 -10.70 -27.21 -20.27
N ASP A 110 -10.09 -26.67 -19.21
CA ASP A 110 -9.34 -27.42 -18.18
C ASP A 110 -10.23 -28.08 -17.11
N GLY A 111 -11.56 -27.89 -17.22
CA GLY A 111 -12.53 -28.41 -16.24
C GLY A 111 -12.75 -27.53 -15.03
N THR A 112 -12.10 -26.36 -14.93
CA THR A 112 -12.30 -25.43 -13.82
C THR A 112 -13.68 -24.79 -13.91
N PRO A 113 -14.57 -24.92 -12.88
CA PRO A 113 -15.91 -24.35 -12.90
C PRO A 113 -15.88 -22.85 -12.62
N CYS A 114 -16.88 -22.13 -13.12
CA CYS A 114 -17.13 -20.75 -12.73
C CYS A 114 -17.68 -20.67 -11.31
N ASP A 115 -17.20 -19.70 -10.53
CA ASP A 115 -17.66 -19.48 -9.14
C ASP A 115 -18.99 -18.73 -9.07
N VAL A 116 -19.21 -17.78 -9.99
CA VAL A 116 -20.40 -16.91 -10.01
C VAL A 116 -20.84 -16.65 -11.44
N VAL A 117 -22.13 -16.73 -11.69
CA VAL A 117 -22.76 -16.34 -12.96
C VAL A 117 -23.64 -15.12 -12.70
N LEU A 118 -23.45 -14.07 -13.47
CA LEU A 118 -24.22 -12.83 -13.37
C LEU A 118 -25.19 -12.69 -14.54
N ASN A 119 -26.33 -12.03 -14.28
CA ASN A 119 -27.27 -11.70 -15.34
C ASN A 119 -26.68 -10.64 -16.27
N PRO A 120 -26.47 -10.91 -17.56
CA PRO A 120 -25.86 -9.98 -18.51
C PRO A 120 -26.71 -8.72 -18.73
N LEU A 121 -28.03 -8.76 -18.52
CA LEU A 121 -28.90 -7.60 -18.67
C LEU A 121 -28.60 -6.47 -17.67
N GLY A 122 -27.89 -6.77 -16.58
CA GLY A 122 -27.45 -5.78 -15.61
C GLY A 122 -26.31 -4.89 -16.08
N VAL A 123 -25.62 -5.23 -17.18
CA VAL A 123 -24.44 -4.51 -17.68
C VAL A 123 -24.84 -3.38 -18.66
N PRO A 124 -25.58 -3.62 -19.77
CA PRO A 124 -25.86 -2.58 -20.77
C PRO A 124 -26.69 -1.43 -20.19
N SER A 125 -27.68 -1.73 -19.37
CA SER A 125 -28.57 -0.72 -18.79
C SER A 125 -27.88 0.21 -17.78
N ARG A 126 -26.80 -0.24 -17.16
CA ARG A 126 -26.07 0.51 -16.12
C ARG A 126 -24.74 1.06 -16.58
N MET A 127 -24.34 0.81 -17.82
CA MET A 127 -23.13 1.32 -18.44
C MET A 127 -21.82 1.05 -17.65
N ASN A 128 -21.81 0.03 -16.82
CA ASN A 128 -20.68 -0.37 -16.00
C ASN A 128 -19.81 -1.44 -16.69
N VAL A 129 -19.36 -1.13 -17.89
CA VAL A 129 -18.57 -2.05 -18.75
C VAL A 129 -17.21 -2.38 -18.10
N GLY A 130 -16.71 -1.56 -17.20
CA GLY A 130 -15.46 -1.79 -16.48
C GLY A 130 -15.42 -3.14 -15.75
N GLN A 131 -16.54 -3.70 -15.31
CA GLN A 131 -16.60 -5.03 -14.71
C GLN A 131 -16.18 -6.14 -15.69
N VAL A 132 -16.52 -5.99 -16.98
CA VAL A 132 -16.15 -6.96 -18.02
C VAL A 132 -14.64 -6.91 -18.26
N LEU A 133 -14.07 -5.71 -18.37
CA LEU A 133 -12.63 -5.52 -18.50
C LEU A 133 -11.87 -6.06 -17.28
N GLU A 134 -12.42 -5.85 -16.07
CA GLU A 134 -11.85 -6.38 -14.83
C GLU A 134 -11.78 -7.91 -14.84
N VAL A 135 -12.85 -8.59 -15.28
CA VAL A 135 -12.88 -10.05 -15.36
C VAL A 135 -11.86 -10.57 -16.38
N HIS A 136 -11.74 -9.93 -17.55
CA HIS A 136 -10.76 -10.32 -18.56
C HIS A 136 -9.33 -10.12 -18.07
N LEU A 137 -9.03 -8.98 -17.44
CA LEU A 137 -7.70 -8.73 -16.86
C LEU A 137 -7.38 -9.72 -15.74
N GLY A 138 -8.35 -10.03 -14.89
CA GLY A 138 -8.18 -11.02 -13.82
C GLY A 138 -7.94 -12.44 -14.37
N TRP A 139 -8.60 -12.79 -15.46
CA TRP A 139 -8.38 -14.07 -16.14
C TRP A 139 -6.98 -14.15 -16.77
N ALA A 140 -6.55 -13.09 -17.46
CA ALA A 140 -5.18 -12.96 -17.96
C ALA A 140 -4.15 -13.09 -16.83
N ALA A 141 -4.36 -12.37 -15.72
CA ALA A 141 -3.50 -12.41 -14.54
C ALA A 141 -3.34 -13.83 -13.97
N LYS A 142 -4.45 -14.56 -13.84
CA LYS A 142 -4.45 -15.94 -13.37
C LYS A 142 -3.73 -16.87 -14.35
N GLY A 143 -4.00 -16.75 -15.65
CA GLY A 143 -3.36 -17.56 -16.69
C GLY A 143 -1.84 -17.34 -16.78
N ILE A 144 -1.40 -16.09 -16.63
CA ILE A 144 0.04 -15.77 -16.54
C ILE A 144 0.68 -16.45 -15.33
N GLY A 145 0.02 -16.40 -14.17
CA GLY A 145 0.50 -17.08 -12.96
C GLY A 145 0.62 -18.60 -13.14
N GLN A 146 -0.38 -19.25 -13.76
CA GLN A 146 -0.33 -20.67 -14.08
C GLN A 146 0.83 -20.99 -15.03
N ARG A 147 1.01 -20.21 -16.09
CA ARG A 147 2.11 -20.38 -17.03
C ARG A 147 3.49 -20.24 -16.38
N ILE A 148 3.64 -19.28 -15.46
CA ILE A 148 4.87 -19.16 -14.67
C ILE A 148 5.08 -20.40 -13.79
N GLY A 149 4.01 -20.90 -13.16
CA GLY A 149 4.06 -22.13 -12.36
C GLY A 149 4.49 -23.34 -13.17
N ASP A 150 3.95 -23.53 -14.38
CA ASP A 150 4.32 -24.60 -15.29
C ASP A 150 5.79 -24.50 -15.72
N MET A 151 6.26 -23.27 -16.02
CA MET A 151 7.67 -23.02 -16.34
C MET A 151 8.61 -23.35 -15.17
N LEU A 152 8.21 -23.06 -13.94
CA LEU A 152 8.98 -23.42 -12.75
C LEU A 152 9.00 -24.94 -12.50
N GLN A 153 7.87 -25.63 -12.69
CA GLN A 153 7.78 -27.07 -12.53
C GLN A 153 8.57 -27.84 -13.62
N ALA A 154 8.58 -27.30 -14.85
CA ALA A 154 9.35 -27.84 -15.96
C ALA A 154 10.87 -27.57 -15.86
N GLU A 155 11.34 -26.96 -14.75
CA GLU A 155 12.73 -26.53 -14.56
C GLU A 155 13.28 -25.73 -15.75
N THR A 156 12.42 -24.89 -16.35
CA THR A 156 12.79 -24.05 -17.49
C THR A 156 13.99 -23.19 -17.14
N LYS A 157 14.91 -23.02 -18.10
CA LYS A 157 16.14 -22.22 -17.89
C LYS A 157 15.78 -20.82 -17.39
N ALA A 158 16.46 -20.34 -16.36
CA ALA A 158 16.27 -19.03 -15.78
C ALA A 158 16.29 -17.88 -16.82
N ALA A 159 17.00 -18.07 -17.93
CA ALA A 159 17.05 -17.12 -19.04
C ALA A 159 15.70 -16.97 -19.78
N GLU A 160 14.97 -18.07 -19.98
CA GLU A 160 13.65 -18.04 -20.64
C GLU A 160 12.59 -17.43 -19.71
N LEU A 161 12.64 -17.81 -18.43
CA LEU A 161 11.79 -17.23 -17.40
C LEU A 161 12.03 -15.71 -17.28
N ARG A 162 13.29 -15.28 -17.28
CA ARG A 162 13.66 -13.85 -17.27
C ARG A 162 13.11 -13.13 -18.49
N LYS A 163 13.21 -13.70 -19.68
CA LYS A 163 12.66 -13.12 -20.91
C LYS A 163 11.14 -12.98 -20.84
N PHE A 164 10.46 -13.98 -20.28
CA PHE A 164 9.01 -13.92 -20.10
C PHE A 164 8.62 -12.81 -19.11
N MET A 165 9.32 -12.74 -17.97
CA MET A 165 9.11 -11.70 -16.97
C MET A 165 9.42 -10.31 -17.53
N ASP A 166 10.49 -10.15 -18.31
CA ASP A 166 10.84 -8.89 -18.97
C ASP A 166 9.72 -8.43 -19.92
N THR A 167 9.16 -9.33 -20.69
CA THR A 167 8.01 -9.02 -21.55
C THR A 167 6.81 -8.59 -20.72
N LEU A 168 6.50 -9.28 -19.62
CA LEU A 168 5.37 -8.98 -18.76
C LEU A 168 5.48 -7.58 -18.12
N TYR A 169 6.64 -7.27 -17.54
CA TYR A 169 6.84 -5.99 -16.84
C TYR A 169 7.02 -4.80 -17.77
N ASN A 170 7.49 -5.02 -19.00
CA ASN A 170 7.75 -3.95 -19.95
C ASN A 170 6.61 -3.71 -20.96
N THR A 171 5.52 -4.46 -20.89
CA THR A 171 4.34 -4.28 -21.77
C THR A 171 3.64 -2.96 -21.51
N SER A 172 3.64 -2.44 -20.29
CA SER A 172 2.93 -1.23 -19.90
C SER A 172 3.75 0.08 -19.99
N GLY A 173 4.86 0.07 -20.73
CA GLY A 173 5.66 1.29 -20.96
C GLY A 173 6.60 1.71 -19.84
N ARG A 174 6.52 1.12 -18.64
CA ARG A 174 7.54 1.25 -17.59
C ARG A 174 8.64 0.25 -17.87
N LYS A 175 9.85 0.73 -18.11
CA LYS A 175 11.00 -0.14 -18.36
C LYS A 175 11.63 -0.54 -17.03
N GLU A 176 11.34 -1.74 -16.59
CA GLU A 176 12.08 -2.39 -15.51
C GLU A 176 13.22 -3.23 -16.09
N ASP A 177 14.43 -2.99 -15.61
CA ASP A 177 15.63 -3.68 -16.12
C ASP A 177 15.83 -5.01 -15.37
N MET A 178 15.28 -6.08 -15.94
CA MET A 178 15.40 -7.43 -15.41
C MET A 178 16.82 -8.01 -15.51
N SER A 179 17.73 -7.34 -16.24
CA SER A 179 19.12 -7.78 -16.38
C SER A 179 19.94 -7.62 -15.08
N LYS A 180 19.49 -6.73 -14.17
CA LYS A 180 20.13 -6.49 -12.88
C LYS A 180 19.87 -7.57 -11.83
N LEU A 181 18.85 -8.40 -12.05
CA LEU A 181 18.49 -9.46 -11.12
C LEU A 181 19.35 -10.70 -11.38
N ASN A 182 19.79 -11.40 -10.33
CA ASN A 182 20.42 -12.70 -10.48
C ASN A 182 19.35 -13.80 -10.68
N ASP A 183 19.76 -15.00 -11.09
CA ASP A 183 18.84 -16.08 -11.42
C ASP A 183 18.01 -16.53 -10.20
N ALA A 184 18.59 -16.52 -9.00
CA ALA A 184 17.86 -16.85 -7.78
C ALA A 184 16.76 -15.82 -7.47
N GLN A 185 17.02 -14.52 -7.67
CA GLN A 185 16.03 -13.47 -7.49
C GLN A 185 14.89 -13.55 -8.52
N VAL A 186 15.22 -13.92 -9.78
CA VAL A 186 14.19 -14.11 -10.81
C VAL A 186 13.28 -15.29 -10.46
N ILE A 187 13.84 -16.40 -9.96
CA ILE A 187 13.07 -17.57 -9.52
C ILE A 187 12.20 -17.23 -8.30
N GLU A 188 12.73 -16.49 -7.32
CA GLU A 188 11.97 -16.03 -6.16
C GLU A 188 10.80 -15.14 -6.56
N MET A 189 11.06 -14.18 -7.46
CA MET A 189 10.03 -13.29 -7.99
C MET A 189 8.95 -14.06 -8.76
N ALA A 190 9.36 -15.02 -9.60
CA ALA A 190 8.43 -15.89 -10.33
C ALA A 190 7.59 -16.74 -9.38
N THR A 191 8.19 -17.29 -8.32
CA THR A 191 7.48 -18.09 -7.32
C THR A 191 6.35 -17.28 -6.64
N ASN A 192 6.59 -16.00 -6.38
CA ASN A 192 5.57 -15.11 -5.81
C ASN A 192 4.41 -14.82 -6.76
N LEU A 193 4.60 -15.01 -8.07
CA LEU A 193 3.59 -14.76 -9.10
C LEU A 193 2.81 -16.01 -9.53
N THR A 194 3.11 -17.18 -9.00
CA THR A 194 2.42 -18.45 -9.37
C THR A 194 0.93 -18.42 -9.07
N GLY A 195 0.50 -17.66 -8.05
CA GLY A 195 -0.91 -17.46 -7.72
C GLY A 195 -1.66 -16.49 -8.64
N GLY A 196 -0.96 -15.79 -9.51
CA GLY A 196 -1.46 -14.78 -10.43
C GLY A 196 -0.57 -13.55 -10.47
N ALA A 197 -0.45 -12.94 -11.64
CA ALA A 197 0.26 -11.67 -11.79
C ALA A 197 -0.55 -10.53 -11.14
N THR A 198 0.12 -9.72 -10.32
CA THR A 198 -0.52 -8.57 -9.66
C THR A 198 -0.34 -7.31 -10.49
N PHE A 199 -1.46 -6.60 -10.76
CA PHE A 199 -1.45 -5.34 -11.50
C PHE A 199 -1.79 -4.18 -10.58
N ALA A 200 -1.04 -3.10 -10.67
CA ALA A 200 -1.40 -1.83 -10.05
C ALA A 200 -2.49 -1.16 -10.92
N THR A 201 -3.54 -0.67 -10.28
CA THR A 201 -4.64 0.05 -10.93
C THR A 201 -4.76 1.46 -10.36
N PRO A 202 -3.83 2.38 -10.67
CA PRO A 202 -3.95 3.77 -10.24
C PRO A 202 -5.18 4.42 -10.86
N VAL A 203 -5.74 5.41 -10.17
CA VAL A 203 -6.93 6.14 -10.64
C VAL A 203 -6.59 6.91 -11.91
N PHE A 204 -7.40 6.75 -12.96
CA PHE A 204 -7.24 7.34 -14.29
C PHE A 204 -5.97 6.94 -15.07
N ASP A 205 -5.25 5.93 -14.63
CA ASP A 205 -4.04 5.39 -15.29
C ASP A 205 -4.05 3.86 -15.22
N GLY A 206 -5.19 3.26 -15.52
CA GLY A 206 -5.38 1.81 -15.60
C GLY A 206 -4.95 1.24 -16.95
N ALA A 207 -4.93 -0.11 -17.06
CA ALA A 207 -4.62 -0.80 -18.30
C ALA A 207 -5.62 -0.45 -19.40
N SER A 208 -5.12 -0.19 -20.60
CA SER A 208 -5.90 0.02 -21.80
C SER A 208 -6.45 -1.31 -22.36
N GLU A 209 -7.45 -1.24 -23.23
CA GLU A 209 -8.02 -2.44 -23.89
C GLU A 209 -6.95 -3.20 -24.68
N ASP A 210 -6.05 -2.50 -25.37
CA ASP A 210 -4.97 -3.10 -26.15
C ASP A 210 -3.96 -3.83 -25.28
N GLU A 211 -3.62 -3.28 -24.12
CA GLU A 211 -2.74 -3.94 -23.13
C GLU A 211 -3.38 -5.20 -22.55
N ILE A 212 -4.67 -5.17 -22.27
CA ILE A 212 -5.42 -6.36 -21.79
C ILE A 212 -5.44 -7.44 -22.87
N ARG A 213 -5.69 -7.06 -24.13
CA ARG A 213 -5.67 -8.00 -25.26
C ARG A 213 -4.29 -8.62 -25.49
N ALA A 214 -3.23 -7.86 -25.28
CA ALA A 214 -1.86 -8.36 -25.42
C ALA A 214 -1.48 -9.38 -24.32
N MET A 215 -2.18 -9.35 -23.18
CA MET A 215 -1.95 -10.28 -22.06
C MET A 215 -2.79 -11.55 -22.11
N LEU A 216 -3.93 -11.53 -22.83
CA LEU A 216 -4.80 -12.69 -23.06
C LEU A 216 -4.23 -13.60 -24.15
#